data_dde180cd7255d7258a430870fc8a2604
#
_entry.id   dde180cd7255d7258a430870fc8a2604
#
_cell.length_a   1.000
_cell.length_b   1.000
_cell.length_c   1.000
_cell.angle_alpha   90.00
_cell.angle_beta   90.00
_cell.angle_gamma   90.00
#
_symmetry.space_group_name_H-M   'P 1'
#
loop_
_entity.id
_entity.type
_entity.pdbx_description
1 polymer ?
#
loop_
_entity_poly.entity_id
_entity_poly.type
_entity_poly.pdbx_seq_one_letter_code
_entity_poly.pdbx_strand_id
1 'polypeptide(L)'
;ILKLDGVQQVVIYENETDTAFVSPPVPAHSFYPIVLGGITTEIAQAIWDNKPAGILSYGTVTTGVADSQGILHDISFDRPTDLPIYISLTISVDSSFPTDGEDLIRASLVDYLSTLGIGEDVLYSRLYTPINSATGGFYVSGMTIGTSAAPVGTSNISVDYNEIVNISASNILVSFV
;
A
#
# COMPACT_ATOMS: atom_id res chain seq x y z
N ILE A 1 15.11 -8.81 -4.28
CA ILE A 1 14.63 -8.00 -3.14
C ILE A 1 13.52 -8.76 -2.41
N LEU A 2 12.45 -9.23 -3.07
CA LEU A 2 11.31 -9.94 -2.44
C LEU A 2 11.68 -11.20 -1.62
N LYS A 3 12.89 -11.74 -1.77
CA LYS A 3 13.36 -12.90 -1.01
C LYS A 3 14.07 -12.53 0.29
N LEU A 4 14.27 -11.24 0.55
CA LEU A 4 14.88 -10.75 1.79
C LEU A 4 13.88 -10.85 2.95
N ASP A 5 14.42 -11.13 4.14
CA ASP A 5 13.60 -11.22 5.34
C ASP A 5 12.93 -9.87 5.67
N GLY A 6 11.66 -9.93 6.04
CA GLY A 6 10.85 -8.75 6.37
C GLY A 6 10.43 -7.88 5.18
N VAL A 7 10.85 -8.16 3.93
CA VAL A 7 10.32 -7.47 2.75
C VAL A 7 8.93 -8.02 2.43
N GLN A 8 7.93 -7.14 2.42
CA GLN A 8 6.54 -7.48 2.19
C GLN A 8 6.12 -7.23 0.75
N GLN A 9 6.51 -6.07 0.19
CA GLN A 9 6.17 -5.69 -1.18
C GLN A 9 7.30 -4.91 -1.84
N VAL A 10 7.40 -5.01 -3.16
CA VAL A 10 8.34 -4.24 -3.98
C VAL A 10 7.66 -3.86 -5.29
N VAL A 11 7.74 -2.59 -5.63
CA VAL A 11 7.43 -2.08 -6.97
C VAL A 11 8.70 -1.46 -7.55
N ILE A 12 8.96 -1.69 -8.83
CA ILE A 12 10.11 -1.10 -9.53
C ILE A 12 9.60 -0.42 -10.79
N TYR A 13 9.87 0.87 -10.89
CA TYR A 13 9.66 1.65 -12.11
C TYR A 13 10.98 1.77 -12.85
N GLU A 14 10.96 1.57 -14.15
CA GLU A 14 12.15 1.57 -14.99
C GLU A 14 11.99 2.61 -16.10
N ASN A 15 13.06 3.36 -16.36
CA ASN A 15 13.12 4.33 -17.44
C ASN A 15 14.32 4.06 -18.32
N GLU A 16 14.07 3.45 -19.47
CA GLU A 16 15.08 3.13 -20.49
C GLU A 16 15.29 4.29 -21.50
N THR A 17 14.53 5.38 -21.37
CA THR A 17 14.56 6.49 -22.33
C THR A 17 15.60 7.55 -21.97
N ASP A 18 15.91 8.43 -22.94
CA ASP A 18 16.82 9.55 -22.76
C ASP A 18 16.19 10.74 -21.98
N THR A 19 14.90 10.65 -21.62
CA THR A 19 14.18 11.72 -20.93
C THR A 19 13.62 11.22 -19.59
N ALA A 20 13.70 12.07 -18.56
CA ALA A 20 13.13 11.73 -17.27
C ALA A 20 11.59 11.62 -17.34
N PHE A 21 11.02 10.64 -16.62
CA PHE A 21 9.58 10.56 -16.39
C PHE A 21 9.17 11.57 -15.31
N VAL A 22 7.92 12.01 -15.37
CA VAL A 22 7.37 12.99 -14.41
C VAL A 22 6.61 12.28 -13.28
N SER A 23 5.85 11.24 -13.61
CA SER A 23 5.11 10.44 -12.62
C SER A 23 5.06 8.97 -13.07
N PRO A 24 5.71 8.06 -12.31
CA PRO A 24 6.68 8.33 -11.25
C PRO A 24 7.90 9.11 -11.75
N PRO A 25 8.59 9.90 -10.89
CA PRO A 25 9.74 10.70 -11.28
C PRO A 25 11.00 9.84 -11.41
N VAL A 26 11.16 9.18 -12.55
CA VAL A 26 12.31 8.30 -12.81
C VAL A 26 13.27 8.99 -13.78
N PRO A 27 14.53 9.28 -13.38
CA PRO A 27 15.53 9.86 -14.28
C PRO A 27 15.79 8.97 -15.50
N ALA A 28 16.32 9.58 -16.58
CA ALA A 28 16.75 8.83 -17.76
C ALA A 28 17.73 7.72 -17.38
N HIS A 29 17.62 6.54 -18.03
CA HIS A 29 18.50 5.38 -17.84
C HIS A 29 18.66 4.95 -16.37
N SER A 30 17.55 4.98 -15.59
CA SER A 30 17.54 4.59 -14.19
C SER A 30 16.31 3.74 -13.84
N PHE A 31 16.35 3.14 -12.67
CA PHE A 31 15.20 2.44 -12.10
C PHE A 31 14.92 2.96 -10.67
N TYR A 32 13.66 2.90 -10.28
CA TYR A 32 13.16 3.44 -9.03
C TYR A 32 12.46 2.34 -8.23
N PRO A 33 13.17 1.71 -7.28
CA PRO A 33 12.58 0.71 -6.39
C PRO A 33 11.81 1.39 -5.24
N ILE A 34 10.61 0.93 -4.96
CA ILE A 34 9.83 1.27 -3.76
C ILE A 34 9.63 -0.03 -2.98
N VAL A 35 10.09 -0.08 -1.73
CA VAL A 35 10.17 -1.33 -0.95
C VAL A 35 9.49 -1.17 0.40
N LEU A 36 8.47 -1.97 0.65
CA LEU A 36 7.79 -2.08 1.93
C LEU A 36 8.47 -3.15 2.80
N GLY A 37 8.88 -2.75 4.01
CA GLY A 37 9.53 -3.64 4.96
C GLY A 37 11.00 -3.95 4.62
N GLY A 38 11.60 -4.88 5.36
CA GLY A 38 12.99 -5.30 5.19
C GLY A 38 14.04 -4.30 5.70
N ILE A 39 15.28 -4.76 5.82
CA ILE A 39 16.42 -3.99 6.34
C ILE A 39 17.07 -3.19 5.20
N THR A 40 17.27 -1.88 5.41
CA THR A 40 17.77 -0.94 4.41
C THR A 40 19.09 -1.38 3.77
N THR A 41 20.06 -1.83 4.58
CA THR A 41 21.37 -2.28 4.08
C THR A 41 21.30 -3.56 3.24
N GLU A 42 20.42 -4.48 3.60
CA GLU A 42 20.21 -5.72 2.86
C GLU A 42 19.52 -5.46 1.51
N ILE A 43 18.54 -4.52 1.50
CA ILE A 43 17.87 -4.09 0.27
C ILE A 43 18.90 -3.43 -0.67
N ALA A 44 19.72 -2.51 -0.15
CA ALA A 44 20.76 -1.84 -0.94
C ALA A 44 21.77 -2.84 -1.50
N GLN A 45 22.23 -3.82 -0.70
CA GLN A 45 23.11 -4.88 -1.16
C GLN A 45 22.45 -5.71 -2.27
N ALA A 46 21.19 -6.12 -2.08
CA ALA A 46 20.48 -6.89 -3.10
C ALA A 46 20.26 -6.10 -4.40
N ILE A 47 20.04 -4.79 -4.33
CA ILE A 47 19.98 -3.93 -5.52
C ILE A 47 21.36 -3.92 -6.21
N TRP A 48 22.44 -3.68 -5.46
CA TRP A 48 23.79 -3.66 -5.98
C TRP A 48 24.17 -4.96 -6.71
N ASP A 49 23.90 -6.09 -6.09
CA ASP A 49 24.26 -7.42 -6.61
C ASP A 49 23.51 -7.79 -7.91
N ASN A 50 22.35 -7.17 -8.15
CA ASN A 50 21.47 -7.54 -9.26
C ASN A 50 21.30 -6.44 -10.32
N LYS A 51 21.68 -5.18 -10.04
CA LYS A 51 21.53 -4.10 -11.02
C LYS A 51 22.50 -4.26 -12.20
N PRO A 52 22.09 -3.90 -13.42
CA PRO A 52 23.00 -3.83 -14.54
C PRO A 52 24.11 -2.78 -14.33
N ALA A 53 25.29 -3.02 -14.89
CA ALA A 53 26.36 -2.04 -14.87
C ALA A 53 25.96 -0.77 -15.63
N GLY A 54 26.26 0.39 -15.05
CA GLY A 54 25.97 1.71 -15.65
C GLY A 54 24.53 2.23 -15.45
N ILE A 55 23.62 1.42 -14.90
CA ILE A 55 22.27 1.86 -14.56
C ILE A 55 22.24 2.33 -13.11
N LEU A 56 21.64 3.50 -12.84
CA LEU A 56 21.52 4.07 -11.50
C LEU A 56 20.19 3.69 -10.87
N SER A 57 20.21 3.41 -9.56
CA SER A 57 18.99 3.33 -8.76
C SER A 57 18.61 4.73 -8.26
N TYR A 58 17.32 5.04 -8.26
CA TYR A 58 16.77 6.32 -7.82
C TYR A 58 15.94 6.14 -6.55
N GLY A 59 15.89 7.20 -5.73
CA GLY A 59 15.12 7.25 -4.48
C GLY A 59 15.75 8.19 -3.46
N THR A 60 15.06 8.42 -2.35
CA THR A 60 15.48 9.34 -1.27
C THR A 60 16.23 8.63 -0.14
N VAL A 61 16.02 7.32 0.01
CA VAL A 61 16.78 6.49 0.97
C VAL A 61 18.05 6.01 0.27
N THR A 62 19.21 6.55 0.67
CA THR A 62 20.50 6.21 0.07
C THR A 62 21.40 5.50 1.07
N THR A 63 22.06 4.44 0.61
CA THR A 63 22.99 3.64 1.42
C THR A 63 24.21 3.24 0.58
N GLY A 64 25.40 3.45 1.14
CA GLY A 64 26.67 3.03 0.51
C GLY A 64 26.85 1.51 0.60
N VAL A 65 27.13 0.89 -0.53
CA VAL A 65 27.49 -0.53 -0.64
C VAL A 65 28.93 -0.64 -1.15
N ALA A 66 29.79 -1.37 -0.43
CA ALA A 66 31.17 -1.56 -0.83
C ALA A 66 31.30 -2.65 -1.89
N ASP A 67 32.03 -2.37 -2.97
CA ASP A 67 32.41 -3.38 -3.95
C ASP A 67 33.56 -4.27 -3.44
N SER A 68 34.01 -5.20 -4.27
CA SER A 68 35.11 -6.13 -3.96
C SER A 68 36.46 -5.45 -3.71
N GLN A 69 36.60 -4.18 -4.06
CA GLN A 69 37.80 -3.35 -3.84
C GLN A 69 37.68 -2.43 -2.64
N GLY A 70 36.52 -2.45 -1.97
CA GLY A 70 36.22 -1.56 -0.83
C GLY A 70 35.75 -0.16 -1.24
N ILE A 71 35.45 0.08 -2.52
CA ILE A 71 34.92 1.35 -2.99
C ILE A 71 33.41 1.39 -2.71
N LEU A 72 32.94 2.48 -2.09
CA LEU A 72 31.53 2.67 -1.78
C LEU A 72 30.77 3.19 -3.00
N HIS A 73 29.63 2.56 -3.26
CA HIS A 73 28.67 2.94 -4.28
C HIS A 73 27.34 3.27 -3.64
N ASP A 74 26.80 4.45 -3.91
CA ASP A 74 25.51 4.87 -3.40
C ASP A 74 24.36 4.13 -4.12
N ILE A 75 23.56 3.46 -3.34
CA ILE A 75 22.34 2.77 -3.78
C ILE A 75 21.14 3.47 -3.19
N SER A 76 20.19 3.85 -4.06
CA SER A 76 19.00 4.59 -3.67
C SER A 76 17.73 3.82 -3.96
N PHE A 77 16.73 3.98 -3.09
CA PHE A 77 15.37 3.45 -3.22
C PHE A 77 14.43 4.25 -2.33
N ASP A 78 13.13 3.99 -2.38
CA ASP A 78 12.18 4.61 -1.45
C ASP A 78 11.40 3.58 -0.63
N ARG A 79 10.77 4.09 0.43
CA ARG A 79 9.74 3.43 1.20
C ARG A 79 8.39 4.00 0.78
N PRO A 80 7.32 3.20 0.69
CA PRO A 80 6.01 3.77 0.42
C PRO A 80 5.55 4.66 1.58
N THR A 81 4.74 5.66 1.26
CA THR A 81 4.08 6.53 2.24
C THR A 81 2.71 5.94 2.59
N ASP A 82 2.39 5.92 3.86
CA ASP A 82 1.08 5.46 4.34
C ASP A 82 -0.03 6.42 3.92
N LEU A 83 -1.04 5.91 3.21
CA LEU A 83 -2.30 6.62 2.92
C LEU A 83 -3.39 6.10 3.88
N PRO A 84 -3.77 6.86 4.90
CA PRO A 84 -4.79 6.42 5.84
C PRO A 84 -6.17 6.37 5.17
N ILE A 85 -6.87 5.26 5.34
CA ILE A 85 -8.24 5.10 4.85
C ILE A 85 -9.21 5.10 6.03
N TYR A 86 -10.32 5.83 5.87
CA TYR A 86 -11.43 5.89 6.81
C TYR A 86 -12.71 5.42 6.13
N ILE A 87 -13.51 4.63 6.84
CA ILE A 87 -14.77 4.10 6.36
C ILE A 87 -15.86 4.40 7.39
N SER A 88 -16.98 4.95 6.94
CA SER A 88 -18.21 5.04 7.74
C SER A 88 -19.27 4.19 7.09
N LEU A 89 -19.71 3.16 7.79
CA LEU A 89 -20.67 2.16 7.35
C LEU A 89 -21.95 2.27 8.17
N THR A 90 -23.09 2.35 7.50
CA THR A 90 -24.41 2.29 8.13
C THR A 90 -25.09 1.00 7.72
N ILE A 91 -25.47 0.19 8.70
CA ILE A 91 -26.12 -1.11 8.49
C ILE A 91 -27.48 -1.18 9.19
N SER A 92 -28.37 -1.93 8.60
CA SER A 92 -29.62 -2.35 9.24
C SER A 92 -29.51 -3.83 9.57
N VAL A 93 -29.85 -4.21 10.80
CA VAL A 93 -29.64 -5.56 11.32
C VAL A 93 -30.98 -6.24 11.63
N ASP A 94 -31.00 -7.56 11.52
CA ASP A 94 -32.10 -8.41 11.97
C ASP A 94 -31.70 -9.23 13.20
N SER A 95 -32.62 -10.08 13.70
CA SER A 95 -32.42 -10.88 14.90
C SER A 95 -31.34 -11.98 14.76
N SER A 96 -30.82 -12.21 13.56
CA SER A 96 -29.75 -13.19 13.29
C SER A 96 -28.35 -12.55 13.27
N PHE A 97 -28.26 -11.22 13.40
CA PHE A 97 -26.98 -10.53 13.45
C PHE A 97 -26.24 -10.90 14.75
N PRO A 98 -25.01 -11.41 14.66
CA PRO A 98 -24.27 -11.85 15.85
C PRO A 98 -23.77 -10.68 16.68
N THR A 99 -23.54 -10.90 17.96
CA THR A 99 -23.07 -9.86 18.90
C THR A 99 -21.67 -9.33 18.57
N ASP A 100 -20.83 -10.09 17.88
CA ASP A 100 -19.50 -9.73 17.37
C ASP A 100 -19.51 -9.32 15.89
N GLY A 101 -20.67 -9.19 15.27
CA GLY A 101 -20.84 -8.94 13.84
C GLY A 101 -20.16 -7.65 13.38
N GLU A 102 -20.16 -6.61 14.22
CA GLU A 102 -19.46 -5.36 13.94
C GLU A 102 -17.94 -5.58 13.84
N ASP A 103 -17.37 -6.33 14.77
CA ASP A 103 -15.94 -6.62 14.79
C ASP A 103 -15.53 -7.54 13.62
N LEU A 104 -16.39 -8.48 13.23
CA LEU A 104 -16.18 -9.32 12.05
C LEU A 104 -16.15 -8.48 10.76
N ILE A 105 -17.05 -7.51 10.63
CA ILE A 105 -17.06 -6.60 9.47
C ILE A 105 -15.79 -5.75 9.44
N ARG A 106 -15.38 -5.17 10.58
CA ARG A 106 -14.14 -4.40 10.67
C ARG A 106 -12.93 -5.23 10.32
N ALA A 107 -12.80 -6.45 10.87
CA ALA A 107 -11.69 -7.34 10.59
C ALA A 107 -11.63 -7.70 9.11
N SER A 108 -12.75 -8.05 8.49
CA SER A 108 -12.81 -8.40 7.07
C SER A 108 -12.41 -7.25 6.15
N LEU A 109 -12.77 -6.01 6.50
CA LEU A 109 -12.36 -4.82 5.76
C LEU A 109 -10.86 -4.54 5.91
N VAL A 110 -10.32 -4.67 7.14
CA VAL A 110 -8.87 -4.52 7.40
C VAL A 110 -8.09 -5.56 6.63
N ASP A 111 -8.50 -6.84 6.70
CA ASP A 111 -7.85 -7.93 5.99
C ASP A 111 -7.83 -7.68 4.47
N TYR A 112 -8.97 -7.31 3.89
CA TYR A 112 -9.05 -7.01 2.45
C TYR A 112 -8.15 -5.84 2.05
N LEU A 113 -8.24 -4.70 2.75
CA LEU A 113 -7.48 -3.50 2.40
C LEU A 113 -5.97 -3.68 2.62
N SER A 114 -5.57 -4.53 3.55
CA SER A 114 -4.17 -4.90 3.78
C SER A 114 -3.57 -5.76 2.66
N THR A 115 -4.39 -6.32 1.77
CA THR A 115 -3.90 -7.05 0.58
C THR A 115 -3.56 -6.16 -0.58
N LEU A 116 -4.00 -4.88 -0.56
CA LEU A 116 -3.73 -3.94 -1.65
C LEU A 116 -2.23 -3.63 -1.74
N GLY A 117 -1.75 -3.56 -2.97
CA GLY A 117 -0.37 -3.26 -3.29
C GLY A 117 -0.02 -1.77 -3.23
N ILE A 118 1.29 -1.47 -3.28
CA ILE A 118 1.80 -0.11 -3.45
C ILE A 118 1.23 0.47 -4.76
N GLY A 119 0.58 1.65 -4.69
CA GLY A 119 -0.05 2.32 -5.83
C GLY A 119 -1.36 1.70 -6.28
N GLU A 120 -1.97 0.79 -5.51
CA GLU A 120 -3.23 0.15 -5.87
C GLU A 120 -4.43 0.93 -5.30
N ASP A 121 -5.32 1.38 -6.19
CA ASP A 121 -6.50 2.18 -5.85
C ASP A 121 -7.49 1.42 -4.96
N VAL A 122 -8.12 2.14 -4.01
CA VAL A 122 -9.24 1.61 -3.24
C VAL A 122 -10.52 1.73 -4.08
N LEU A 123 -10.99 0.61 -4.59
CA LEU A 123 -12.21 0.55 -5.38
C LEU A 123 -13.45 0.47 -4.47
N TYR A 124 -14.24 1.54 -4.42
CA TYR A 124 -15.42 1.67 -3.56
C TYR A 124 -16.36 0.45 -3.64
N SER A 125 -16.68 0.02 -4.85
CA SER A 125 -17.60 -1.10 -5.06
C SER A 125 -17.06 -2.45 -4.57
N ARG A 126 -15.74 -2.61 -4.53
CA ARG A 126 -15.08 -3.84 -4.06
C ARG A 126 -15.20 -4.03 -2.55
N LEU A 127 -15.39 -2.96 -1.78
CA LEU A 127 -15.53 -3.00 -0.32
C LEU A 127 -16.80 -3.75 0.12
N TYR A 128 -17.84 -3.80 -0.71
CA TYR A 128 -19.05 -4.57 -0.39
C TYR A 128 -18.79 -6.08 -0.30
N THR A 129 -17.78 -6.60 -0.99
CA THR A 129 -17.46 -8.04 -0.94
C THR A 129 -17.00 -8.48 0.46
N PRO A 130 -15.94 -7.91 1.06
CA PRO A 130 -15.53 -8.27 2.42
C PRO A 130 -16.62 -7.98 3.45
N ILE A 131 -17.36 -6.88 3.33
CA ILE A 131 -18.47 -6.56 4.24
C ILE A 131 -19.51 -7.67 4.23
N ASN A 132 -20.04 -8.02 3.06
CA ASN A 132 -21.13 -9.00 2.93
C ASN A 132 -20.69 -10.44 3.22
N SER A 133 -19.39 -10.75 3.13
CA SER A 133 -18.86 -12.07 3.44
C SER A 133 -18.45 -12.25 4.91
N ALA A 134 -18.38 -11.15 5.68
CA ALA A 134 -17.94 -11.18 7.08
C ALA A 134 -18.92 -11.93 8.00
N THR A 135 -20.21 -11.66 7.84
CA THR A 135 -21.29 -12.25 8.64
C THR A 135 -22.64 -12.12 7.93
N GLY A 136 -23.69 -12.70 8.48
CA GLY A 136 -25.07 -12.56 8.02
C GLY A 136 -25.91 -11.68 8.96
N GLY A 137 -27.22 -11.57 8.67
CA GLY A 137 -28.18 -10.89 9.50
C GLY A 137 -28.19 -9.35 9.38
N PHE A 138 -27.67 -8.81 8.29
CA PHE A 138 -27.67 -7.36 8.04
C PHE A 138 -27.72 -7.03 6.55
N TYR A 139 -28.00 -5.77 6.24
CA TYR A 139 -27.74 -5.17 4.94
C TYR A 139 -27.11 -3.79 5.09
N VAL A 140 -26.29 -3.39 4.13
CA VAL A 140 -25.66 -2.07 4.10
C VAL A 140 -26.68 -1.05 3.59
N SER A 141 -27.03 -0.07 4.40
CA SER A 141 -27.91 1.06 4.03
C SER A 141 -27.11 2.28 3.54
N GLY A 142 -25.84 2.39 3.93
CA GLY A 142 -24.96 3.46 3.47
C GLY A 142 -23.50 3.16 3.77
N MET A 143 -22.61 3.64 2.90
CA MET A 143 -21.15 3.59 3.11
C MET A 143 -20.52 4.86 2.56
N THR A 144 -19.59 5.44 3.29
CA THR A 144 -18.72 6.51 2.83
C THR A 144 -17.27 6.20 3.14
N ILE A 145 -16.35 6.62 2.26
CA ILE A 145 -14.92 6.40 2.41
C ILE A 145 -14.14 7.69 2.15
N GLY A 146 -12.92 7.76 2.67
CA GLY A 146 -12.03 8.91 2.48
C GLY A 146 -10.68 8.71 3.15
N THR A 147 -9.81 9.71 3.01
CA THR A 147 -8.45 9.73 3.58
C THR A 147 -8.35 10.54 4.88
N SER A 148 -9.48 10.97 5.41
CA SER A 148 -9.58 11.71 6.68
C SER A 148 -10.76 11.19 7.51
N ALA A 149 -10.72 11.42 8.84
CA ALA A 149 -11.80 11.07 9.74
C ALA A 149 -13.13 11.73 9.32
N ALA A 150 -14.25 11.03 9.56
CA ALA A 150 -15.59 11.40 9.11
C ALA A 150 -15.68 11.53 7.56
N PRO A 151 -15.41 10.45 6.82
CA PRO A 151 -15.41 10.46 5.37
C PRO A 151 -16.83 10.71 4.80
N VAL A 152 -16.90 11.38 3.65
CA VAL A 152 -18.16 11.68 2.95
C VAL A 152 -18.19 11.18 1.50
N GLY A 153 -17.07 10.62 1.01
CA GLY A 153 -16.93 10.19 -0.38
C GLY A 153 -17.63 8.85 -0.65
N THR A 154 -18.14 8.69 -1.87
CA THR A 154 -18.76 7.46 -2.37
C THR A 154 -18.14 6.99 -3.70
N SER A 155 -16.90 7.44 -3.97
CA SER A 155 -16.13 7.10 -5.16
C SER A 155 -14.83 6.39 -4.78
N ASN A 156 -14.14 5.82 -5.78
CA ASN A 156 -12.83 5.24 -5.59
C ASN A 156 -11.85 6.26 -5.00
N ILE A 157 -10.90 5.78 -4.19
CA ILE A 157 -9.77 6.59 -3.72
C ILE A 157 -8.57 6.20 -4.58
N SER A 158 -7.99 7.19 -5.26
CA SER A 158 -6.75 7.00 -6.00
C SER A 158 -5.58 6.98 -5.03
N VAL A 159 -4.67 6.04 -5.23
CA VAL A 159 -3.45 5.84 -4.44
C VAL A 159 -2.27 6.15 -5.34
N ASP A 160 -1.42 7.08 -4.92
CA ASP A 160 -0.27 7.48 -5.73
C ASP A 160 0.75 6.33 -5.84
N TYR A 161 1.58 6.37 -6.89
CA TYR A 161 2.55 5.33 -7.24
C TYR A 161 3.50 4.93 -6.08
N ASN A 162 3.69 5.81 -5.09
CA ASN A 162 4.56 5.62 -3.92
C ASN A 162 3.78 5.57 -2.60
N GLU A 163 2.46 5.41 -2.65
CA GLU A 163 1.62 5.26 -1.47
C GLU A 163 1.18 3.81 -1.27
N ILE A 164 0.88 3.47 -0.04
CA ILE A 164 0.24 2.21 0.34
C ILE A 164 -0.92 2.49 1.29
N VAL A 165 -2.01 1.76 1.09
CA VAL A 165 -3.19 1.83 1.95
C VAL A 165 -2.83 1.44 3.39
N ASN A 166 -3.14 2.32 4.34
CA ASN A 166 -3.02 2.07 5.77
C ASN A 166 -4.40 2.16 6.42
N ILE A 167 -4.85 1.05 7.00
CA ILE A 167 -6.13 0.95 7.68
C ILE A 167 -6.01 0.20 9.00
N SER A 168 -6.79 0.63 9.98
CA SER A 168 -6.97 -0.09 11.25
C SER A 168 -8.46 -0.16 11.58
N ALA A 169 -8.85 -1.07 12.46
CA ALA A 169 -10.24 -1.21 12.91
C ALA A 169 -10.81 0.11 13.50
N SER A 170 -9.96 0.96 14.10
CA SER A 170 -10.35 2.26 14.64
C SER A 170 -10.74 3.29 13.57
N ASN A 171 -10.34 3.08 12.32
CA ASN A 171 -10.70 3.95 11.20
C ASN A 171 -12.02 3.56 10.55
N ILE A 172 -12.67 2.49 11.05
CA ILE A 172 -13.94 1.98 10.51
C ILE A 172 -15.04 2.23 11.55
N LEU A 173 -15.91 3.18 11.24
CA LEU A 173 -17.11 3.44 12.05
C LEU A 173 -18.28 2.63 11.49
N VAL A 174 -18.90 1.82 12.34
CA VAL A 174 -20.13 1.10 12.01
C VAL A 174 -21.27 1.70 12.83
N SER A 175 -22.36 2.06 12.17
CA SER A 175 -23.58 2.65 12.77
C SER A 175 -24.81 1.81 12.41
N PHE A 176 -25.76 1.76 13.29
CA PHE A 176 -26.99 0.96 13.14
C PHE A 176 -28.20 1.87 12.87
N VAL A 177 -29.11 1.40 11.99
CA VAL A 177 -30.42 2.05 11.69
C VAL A 177 -31.56 1.04 11.74
#